data_b45ab6295a5995c307c27c6347315df1
#
_entry.id   b45ab6295a5995c307c27c6347315df1
#
_cell.length_a   1.000
_cell.length_b   1.000
_cell.length_c   1.000
_cell.angle_alpha   90.00
_cell.angle_beta   90.00
_cell.angle_gamma   90.00
#
_symmetry.space_group_name_H-M   'P 1'
#
loop_
_entity.id
_entity.type
_entity.pdbx_description
1 polymer ?
#
loop_
_entity_poly.entity_id
_entity_poly.type
_entity_poly.pdbx_seq_one_letter_code
_entity_poly.pdbx_strand_id
1 'polypeptide(L)'
;VWDGKITKVIRNTKRLAERAHLRLTPMDEQPKKLSKAVDLLGEGQLAKADVALEKIIASTSGKEEDRQAAAGLRESLKAHITSVLGKVEVERLRGEVLLAMRALTALAEDLKKRPLGAEAAALLSKLDADERNLEEVEAAETLAQIVDAFFRRGWEKNTERWERLVEAHPTSHAAGVIQRFWLPRPW
;
A
#
# COMPACT_ATOMS: atom_id res chain seq x y z
N VAL A 1 -7.59 1.68 -31.83
CA VAL A 1 -8.16 2.77 -30.98
C VAL A 1 -8.64 2.26 -29.61
N TRP A 2 -8.85 0.95 -29.43
CA TRP A 2 -9.32 0.36 -28.15
C TRP A 2 -8.19 0.13 -27.13
N ASP A 3 -6.98 -0.20 -27.57
CA ASP A 3 -5.85 -0.53 -26.70
C ASP A 3 -5.42 0.60 -25.74
N GLY A 4 -5.46 1.85 -26.20
CA GLY A 4 -5.04 2.98 -25.37
C GLY A 4 -5.98 3.27 -24.19
N LYS A 5 -7.30 3.05 -24.36
CA LYS A 5 -8.28 3.25 -23.28
C LYS A 5 -8.20 2.12 -22.24
N ILE A 6 -8.07 0.87 -22.69
CA ILE A 6 -7.94 -0.29 -21.80
C ILE A 6 -6.67 -0.21 -20.99
N THR A 7 -5.54 0.11 -21.63
CA THR A 7 -4.25 0.29 -20.94
C THR A 7 -4.30 1.41 -19.90
N LYS A 8 -5.00 2.52 -20.19
CA LYS A 8 -5.19 3.61 -19.22
C LYS A 8 -6.08 3.18 -18.04
N VAL A 9 -7.14 2.43 -18.29
CA VAL A 9 -8.02 1.89 -17.24
C VAL A 9 -7.26 0.92 -16.35
N ILE A 10 -6.53 -0.06 -16.91
CA ILE A 10 -5.73 -1.02 -16.18
C ILE A 10 -4.67 -0.30 -15.32
N ARG A 11 -3.96 0.69 -15.89
CA ARG A 11 -2.95 1.46 -15.17
C ARG A 11 -3.55 2.27 -14.01
N ASN A 12 -4.72 2.87 -14.22
CA ASN A 12 -5.44 3.58 -13.16
C ASN A 12 -5.94 2.64 -12.07
N THR A 13 -6.49 1.47 -12.44
CA THR A 13 -6.97 0.47 -11.48
C THR A 13 -5.82 -0.08 -10.63
N LYS A 14 -4.66 -0.36 -11.24
CA LYS A 14 -3.46 -0.78 -10.51
C LYS A 14 -3.02 0.30 -9.53
N ARG A 15 -2.91 1.56 -9.97
CA ARG A 15 -2.55 2.69 -9.12
C ARG A 15 -3.53 2.92 -7.97
N LEU A 16 -4.82 2.71 -8.20
CA LEU A 16 -5.86 2.81 -7.16
C LEU A 16 -5.75 1.66 -6.16
N ALA A 17 -5.43 0.45 -6.61
CA ALA A 17 -5.21 -0.70 -5.73
C ALA A 17 -3.96 -0.51 -4.87
N GLU A 18 -2.86 -0.02 -5.45
CA GLU A 18 -1.61 0.29 -4.73
C GLU A 18 -1.78 1.34 -3.63
N ARG A 19 -2.75 2.25 -3.78
CA ARG A 19 -3.07 3.29 -2.78
C ARG A 19 -4.26 2.96 -1.89
N ALA A 20 -4.84 1.78 -2.02
CA ALA A 20 -6.05 1.42 -1.26
C ALA A 20 -5.85 1.54 0.27
N HIS A 21 -4.66 1.17 0.77
CA HIS A 21 -4.30 1.27 2.19
C HIS A 21 -4.03 2.71 2.66
N LEU A 22 -3.83 3.65 1.74
CA LEU A 22 -3.67 5.08 2.05
C LEU A 22 -5.01 5.84 2.09
N ARG A 23 -6.11 5.20 1.70
CA ARG A 23 -7.41 5.87 1.66
C ARG A 23 -7.93 6.12 3.06
N LEU A 24 -8.43 7.31 3.27
CA LEU A 24 -9.13 7.72 4.48
C LEU A 24 -10.50 8.27 4.09
N THR A 25 -11.55 7.64 4.60
CA THR A 25 -12.92 8.14 4.44
C THR A 25 -13.38 8.70 5.78
N PRO A 26 -13.67 10.01 5.86
CA PRO A 26 -14.22 10.61 7.08
C PRO A 26 -15.56 9.94 7.45
N MET A 27 -15.77 9.68 8.75
CA MET A 27 -17.00 9.04 9.23
C MET A 27 -18.19 10.01 9.27
N ASP A 28 -17.92 11.31 9.47
CA ASP A 28 -18.94 12.34 9.61
C ASP A 28 -19.10 13.16 8.33
N GLU A 29 -20.28 13.76 8.16
CA GLU A 29 -20.55 14.69 7.09
C GLU A 29 -19.67 15.94 7.25
N GLN A 30 -18.94 16.28 6.20
CA GLN A 30 -17.98 17.38 6.23
C GLN A 30 -18.56 18.64 5.54
N PRO A 31 -18.20 19.86 6.02
CA PRO A 31 -18.56 21.10 5.34
C PRO A 31 -18.17 21.09 3.85
N LYS A 32 -19.00 21.69 3.00
CA LYS A 32 -18.76 21.75 1.53
C LYS A 32 -17.37 22.26 1.13
N LYS A 33 -16.79 23.17 1.92
CA LYS A 33 -15.44 23.68 1.68
C LYS A 33 -14.35 22.62 1.80
N LEU A 34 -14.60 21.53 2.53
CA LEU A 34 -13.67 20.43 2.71
C LEU A 34 -13.80 19.35 1.62
N SER A 35 -14.82 19.43 0.73
CA SER A 35 -15.08 18.37 -0.27
C SER A 35 -13.84 17.97 -1.06
N LYS A 36 -13.05 18.94 -1.52
CA LYS A 36 -11.80 18.66 -2.25
C LYS A 36 -10.78 17.90 -1.40
N ALA A 37 -10.65 18.21 -0.13
CA ALA A 37 -9.73 17.51 0.76
C ALA A 37 -10.24 16.09 1.04
N VAL A 38 -11.54 15.91 1.23
CA VAL A 38 -12.20 14.62 1.41
C VAL A 38 -12.01 13.73 0.18
N ASP A 39 -12.21 14.25 -1.03
CA ASP A 39 -11.98 13.52 -2.27
C ASP A 39 -10.52 13.04 -2.38
N LEU A 40 -9.56 13.93 -2.08
CA LEU A 40 -8.13 13.59 -2.07
C LEU A 40 -7.78 12.50 -1.05
N LEU A 41 -8.39 12.53 0.15
CA LEU A 41 -8.24 11.48 1.15
C LEU A 41 -8.81 10.14 0.65
N GLY A 42 -10.00 10.16 0.04
CA GLY A 42 -10.62 9.00 -0.58
C GLY A 42 -9.81 8.40 -1.74
N GLU A 43 -9.01 9.23 -2.41
CA GLU A 43 -8.07 8.81 -3.46
C GLU A 43 -6.69 8.35 -2.93
N GLY A 44 -6.42 8.49 -1.62
CA GLY A 44 -5.12 8.22 -1.01
C GLY A 44 -4.03 9.23 -1.39
N GLN A 45 -4.41 10.47 -1.75
CA GLN A 45 -3.49 11.58 -2.05
C GLN A 45 -3.26 12.43 -0.80
N LEU A 46 -2.62 11.83 0.21
CA LEU A 46 -2.55 12.36 1.57
C LEU A 46 -1.82 13.71 1.65
N ALA A 47 -0.70 13.87 0.92
CA ALA A 47 0.05 15.13 0.89
C ALA A 47 -0.76 16.28 0.31
N LYS A 48 -1.53 16.02 -0.75
CA LYS A 48 -2.38 17.06 -1.36
C LYS A 48 -3.57 17.40 -0.46
N ALA A 49 -4.13 16.41 0.21
CA ALA A 49 -5.18 16.61 1.19
C ALA A 49 -4.69 17.48 2.35
N ASP A 50 -3.50 17.17 2.92
CA ASP A 50 -2.88 17.95 3.99
C ASP A 50 -2.68 19.43 3.58
N VAL A 51 -2.15 19.69 2.37
CA VAL A 51 -2.01 21.05 1.83
C VAL A 51 -3.35 21.76 1.69
N ALA A 52 -4.39 21.05 1.24
CA ALA A 52 -5.72 21.63 1.10
C ALA A 52 -6.31 21.99 2.47
N LEU A 53 -6.14 21.14 3.47
CA LEU A 53 -6.57 21.40 4.85
C LEU A 53 -5.79 22.56 5.49
N GLU A 54 -4.47 22.62 5.33
CA GLU A 54 -3.64 23.74 5.81
C GLU A 54 -4.13 25.09 5.26
N LYS A 55 -4.48 25.15 3.98
CA LYS A 55 -5.01 26.37 3.36
C LYS A 55 -6.35 26.83 3.97
N ILE A 56 -7.22 25.88 4.32
CA ILE A 56 -8.49 26.18 4.95
C ILE A 56 -8.27 26.68 6.38
N ILE A 57 -7.39 26.03 7.14
CA ILE A 57 -7.03 26.43 8.52
C ILE A 57 -6.41 27.82 8.55
N ALA A 58 -5.51 28.13 7.60
CA ALA A 58 -4.83 29.42 7.52
C ALA A 58 -5.71 30.56 6.96
N SER A 59 -6.91 30.25 6.45
CA SER A 59 -7.78 31.26 5.84
C SER A 59 -8.40 32.16 6.89
N THR A 60 -8.09 33.44 6.85
CA THR A 60 -8.67 34.46 7.74
C THR A 60 -10.11 34.84 7.38
N SER A 61 -10.55 34.59 6.13
CA SER A 61 -11.89 34.87 5.62
C SER A 61 -12.85 33.66 5.73
N GLY A 62 -12.39 32.51 6.22
CA GLY A 62 -13.23 31.32 6.39
C GLY A 62 -14.06 31.35 7.66
N LYS A 63 -15.18 30.61 7.66
CA LYS A 63 -15.97 30.40 8.87
C LYS A 63 -15.10 29.61 9.88
N GLU A 64 -15.33 29.91 11.17
CA GLU A 64 -14.62 29.19 12.26
C GLU A 64 -14.93 27.69 12.23
N GLU A 65 -16.17 27.31 11.94
CA GLU A 65 -16.60 25.91 11.80
C GLU A 65 -15.79 25.17 10.71
N ASP A 66 -15.54 25.81 9.55
CA ASP A 66 -14.74 25.21 8.47
C ASP A 66 -13.29 25.00 8.91
N ARG A 67 -12.72 25.94 9.68
CA ARG A 67 -11.35 25.82 10.21
C ARG A 67 -11.22 24.70 11.23
N GLN A 68 -12.20 24.61 12.15
CA GLN A 68 -12.21 23.56 13.17
C GLN A 68 -12.41 22.18 12.54
N ALA A 69 -13.33 22.05 11.58
CA ALA A 69 -13.53 20.80 10.84
C ALA A 69 -12.26 20.40 10.06
N ALA A 70 -11.58 21.36 9.41
CA ALA A 70 -10.32 21.11 8.71
C ALA A 70 -9.20 20.67 9.66
N ALA A 71 -9.11 21.27 10.85
CA ALA A 71 -8.14 20.87 11.87
C ALA A 71 -8.41 19.45 12.39
N GLY A 72 -9.67 19.11 12.68
CA GLY A 72 -10.06 17.76 13.09
C GLY A 72 -9.77 16.71 12.03
N LEU A 73 -10.06 17.02 10.75
CA LEU A 73 -9.76 16.11 9.64
C LEU A 73 -8.24 15.93 9.43
N ARG A 74 -7.44 16.96 9.67
CA ARG A 74 -5.99 16.89 9.62
C ARG A 74 -5.39 16.01 10.74
N GLU A 75 -5.94 16.08 11.94
CA GLU A 75 -5.54 15.16 13.02
C GLU A 75 -5.93 13.72 12.70
N SER A 76 -7.11 13.48 12.12
CA SER A 76 -7.51 12.16 11.62
C SER A 76 -6.57 11.64 10.54
N LEU A 77 -6.10 12.51 9.64
CA LEU A 77 -5.09 12.16 8.63
C LEU A 77 -3.77 11.73 9.27
N LYS A 78 -3.26 12.47 10.26
CA LYS A 78 -2.03 12.09 10.97
C LYS A 78 -2.18 10.74 11.68
N ALA A 79 -3.29 10.53 12.38
CA ALA A 79 -3.60 9.28 13.05
C ALA A 79 -3.66 8.11 12.05
N HIS A 80 -4.26 8.34 10.88
CA HIS A 80 -4.31 7.35 9.80
C HIS A 80 -2.91 6.97 9.29
N ILE A 81 -2.03 7.95 9.03
CA ILE A 81 -0.66 7.71 8.59
C ILE A 81 0.10 6.90 9.66
N THR A 82 0.00 7.27 10.93
CA THR A 82 0.60 6.52 12.04
C THR A 82 0.06 5.08 12.10
N SER A 83 -1.24 4.89 11.86
CA SER A 83 -1.84 3.55 11.79
C SER A 83 -1.30 2.72 10.63
N VAL A 84 -1.07 3.34 9.45
CA VAL A 84 -0.46 2.65 8.30
C VAL A 84 0.96 2.23 8.63
N LEU A 85 1.77 3.11 9.24
CA LEU A 85 3.13 2.77 9.68
C LEU A 85 3.15 1.63 10.72
N GLY A 86 2.20 1.63 11.65
CA GLY A 86 2.06 0.53 12.62
C GLY A 86 1.68 -0.80 11.97
N LYS A 87 0.82 -0.79 10.94
CA LYS A 87 0.46 -2.01 10.19
C LYS A 87 1.64 -2.59 9.42
N VAL A 88 2.51 -1.76 8.86
CA VAL A 88 3.73 -2.19 8.18
C VAL A 88 4.57 -3.11 9.06
N GLU A 89 4.75 -2.77 10.33
CA GLU A 89 5.50 -3.61 11.26
C GLU A 89 4.79 -4.95 11.52
N VAL A 90 3.47 -4.95 11.62
CA VAL A 90 2.69 -6.19 11.77
C VAL A 90 2.81 -7.08 10.53
N GLU A 91 2.73 -6.51 9.33
CA GLU A 91 2.90 -7.23 8.06
C GLU A 91 4.31 -7.84 7.96
N ARG A 92 5.34 -7.07 8.31
CA ARG A 92 6.72 -7.54 8.37
C ARG A 92 6.88 -8.74 9.31
N LEU A 93 6.31 -8.68 10.52
CA LEU A 93 6.36 -9.75 11.49
C LEU A 93 5.61 -11.03 11.05
N ARG A 94 4.63 -10.89 10.15
CA ARG A 94 3.91 -12.00 9.53
C ARG A 94 4.62 -12.60 8.31
N GLY A 95 5.76 -12.05 7.89
CA GLY A 95 6.45 -12.44 6.66
C GLY A 95 5.87 -11.81 5.39
N GLU A 96 4.92 -10.86 5.52
CA GLU A 96 4.29 -10.15 4.39
C GLU A 96 5.13 -8.92 3.98
N VAL A 97 6.46 -9.10 3.90
CA VAL A 97 7.45 -8.01 3.70
C VAL A 97 7.19 -7.24 2.42
N LEU A 98 6.79 -7.89 1.33
CA LEU A 98 6.46 -7.22 0.06
C LEU A 98 5.31 -6.21 0.22
N LEU A 99 4.27 -6.55 0.99
CA LEU A 99 3.16 -5.64 1.26
C LEU A 99 3.62 -4.45 2.10
N ALA A 100 4.42 -4.70 3.14
CA ALA A 100 5.02 -3.68 3.98
C ALA A 100 5.86 -2.69 3.17
N MET A 101 6.74 -3.18 2.30
CA MET A 101 7.59 -2.34 1.44
C MET A 101 6.78 -1.52 0.44
N ARG A 102 5.76 -2.11 -0.19
CA ARG A 102 4.86 -1.38 -1.11
C ARG A 102 4.08 -0.28 -0.40
N ALA A 103 3.61 -0.53 0.81
CA ALA A 103 2.92 0.47 1.62
C ALA A 103 3.85 1.64 1.98
N LEU A 104 5.08 1.36 2.42
CA LEU A 104 6.10 2.37 2.75
C LEU A 104 6.51 3.17 1.52
N THR A 105 6.74 2.51 0.38
CA THR A 105 7.10 3.19 -0.88
C THR A 105 6.01 4.18 -1.29
N ALA A 106 4.75 3.74 -1.30
CA ALA A 106 3.64 4.60 -1.65
C ALA A 106 3.49 5.78 -0.69
N LEU A 107 3.69 5.55 0.62
CA LEU A 107 3.61 6.59 1.65
C LEU A 107 4.77 7.57 1.56
N ALA A 108 6.01 7.08 1.39
CA ALA A 108 7.21 7.91 1.21
C ALA A 108 7.14 8.78 -0.05
N GLU A 109 6.66 8.22 -1.16
CA GLU A 109 6.48 8.96 -2.41
C GLU A 109 5.40 10.05 -2.29
N ASP A 110 4.26 9.72 -1.69
CA ASP A 110 3.16 10.68 -1.54
C ASP A 110 3.53 11.81 -0.59
N LEU A 111 4.19 11.48 0.53
CA LEU A 111 4.55 12.42 1.60
C LEU A 111 6.00 12.92 1.55
N LYS A 112 6.73 12.75 0.44
CA LYS A 112 8.17 13.05 0.34
C LYS A 112 8.62 14.45 0.82
N LYS A 113 7.70 15.41 0.86
CA LYS A 113 7.95 16.80 1.33
C LYS A 113 7.41 17.04 2.75
N ARG A 114 7.02 16.02 3.46
CA ARG A 114 6.44 16.08 4.80
C ARG A 114 7.28 15.24 5.78
N PRO A 115 7.33 15.59 7.07
CA PRO A 115 8.11 14.84 8.07
C PRO A 115 7.78 13.35 8.12
N LEU A 116 6.48 13.00 8.05
CA LEU A 116 6.02 11.60 8.06
C LEU A 116 6.46 10.81 6.81
N GLY A 117 6.71 11.49 5.69
CA GLY A 117 7.29 10.85 4.51
C GLY A 117 8.76 10.49 4.72
N ALA A 118 9.52 11.29 5.46
CA ALA A 118 10.89 10.96 5.84
C ALA A 118 10.94 9.72 6.77
N GLU A 119 9.98 9.59 7.68
CA GLU A 119 9.85 8.41 8.54
C GLU A 119 9.56 7.14 7.73
N ALA A 120 8.61 7.20 6.81
CA ALA A 120 8.31 6.10 5.90
C ALA A 120 9.53 5.70 5.05
N ALA A 121 10.27 6.67 4.52
CA ALA A 121 11.48 6.44 3.75
C ALA A 121 12.59 5.80 4.59
N ALA A 122 12.76 6.22 5.85
CA ALA A 122 13.73 5.63 6.76
C ALA A 122 13.39 4.18 7.12
N LEU A 123 12.11 3.87 7.33
CA LEU A 123 11.66 2.49 7.55
C LEU A 123 11.87 1.62 6.29
N LEU A 124 11.54 2.14 5.12
CA LEU A 124 11.77 1.44 3.85
C LEU A 124 13.26 1.12 3.67
N SER A 125 14.14 2.10 3.90
CA SER A 125 15.59 1.90 3.81
C SER A 125 16.13 0.84 4.79
N LYS A 126 15.53 0.72 5.98
CA LYS A 126 15.87 -0.36 6.92
C LYS A 126 15.43 -1.73 6.43
N LEU A 127 14.26 -1.82 5.79
CA LEU A 127 13.80 -3.09 5.22
C LEU A 127 14.65 -3.51 4.02
N ASP A 128 15.02 -2.56 3.15
CA ASP A 128 15.89 -2.80 1.98
C ASP A 128 17.31 -3.22 2.37
N ALA A 129 17.79 -2.83 3.55
CA ALA A 129 19.14 -3.18 4.02
C ALA A 129 19.22 -4.58 4.63
N ASP A 130 18.11 -5.25 4.87
CA ASP A 130 18.05 -6.59 5.46
C ASP A 130 17.92 -7.64 4.36
N GLU A 131 18.96 -8.44 4.16
CA GLU A 131 19.03 -9.49 3.13
C GLU A 131 17.87 -10.48 3.23
N ARG A 132 17.44 -10.81 4.45
CA ARG A 132 16.30 -11.70 4.67
C ARG A 132 15.00 -11.10 4.14
N ASN A 133 14.80 -9.81 4.28
CA ASN A 133 13.64 -9.12 3.72
C ASN A 133 13.68 -9.12 2.19
N LEU A 134 14.86 -8.97 1.58
CA LEU A 134 15.03 -9.05 0.13
C LEU A 134 14.68 -10.45 -0.40
N GLU A 135 15.12 -11.50 0.27
CA GLU A 135 14.73 -12.87 -0.06
C GLU A 135 13.23 -13.11 0.03
N GLU A 136 12.56 -12.58 1.08
CA GLU A 136 11.11 -12.65 1.24
C GLU A 136 10.38 -11.91 0.11
N VAL A 137 10.88 -10.75 -0.32
CA VAL A 137 10.32 -9.99 -1.44
C VAL A 137 10.45 -10.75 -2.74
N GLU A 138 11.62 -11.29 -3.05
CA GLU A 138 11.87 -12.08 -4.26
C GLU A 138 10.98 -13.33 -4.31
N ALA A 139 10.86 -14.04 -3.20
CA ALA A 139 9.99 -15.21 -3.07
C ALA A 139 8.51 -14.84 -3.27
N ALA A 140 8.05 -13.72 -2.66
CA ALA A 140 6.67 -13.25 -2.79
C ALA A 140 6.35 -12.76 -4.21
N GLU A 141 7.28 -12.09 -4.90
CA GLU A 141 7.12 -11.67 -6.30
C GLU A 141 7.08 -12.89 -7.24
N THR A 142 7.93 -13.87 -7.01
CA THR A 142 7.93 -15.14 -7.75
C THR A 142 6.61 -15.87 -7.56
N LEU A 143 6.12 -15.96 -6.32
CA LEU A 143 4.81 -16.53 -6.01
C LEU A 143 3.69 -15.80 -6.79
N ALA A 144 3.67 -14.48 -6.78
CA ALA A 144 2.68 -13.69 -7.49
C ALA A 144 2.70 -13.96 -9.01
N GLN A 145 3.88 -14.11 -9.61
CA GLN A 145 4.04 -14.45 -11.03
C GLN A 145 3.54 -15.87 -11.32
N ILE A 146 3.80 -16.83 -10.43
CA ILE A 146 3.32 -18.21 -10.58
C ILE A 146 1.80 -18.25 -10.49
N VAL A 147 1.21 -17.55 -9.52
CA VAL A 147 -0.25 -17.43 -9.36
C VAL A 147 -0.90 -16.82 -10.59
N ASP A 148 -0.35 -15.73 -11.14
CA ASP A 148 -0.84 -15.14 -12.39
C ASP A 148 -0.75 -16.11 -13.58
N ALA A 149 0.36 -16.84 -13.68
CA ALA A 149 0.53 -17.87 -14.72
C ALA A 149 -0.42 -19.06 -14.54
N PHE A 150 -0.73 -19.42 -13.29
CA PHE A 150 -1.70 -20.46 -12.97
C PHE A 150 -3.10 -20.13 -13.49
N PHE A 151 -3.58 -18.91 -13.24
CA PHE A 151 -4.88 -18.49 -13.76
C PHE A 151 -4.95 -18.44 -15.29
N ARG A 152 -3.81 -18.28 -15.96
CA ARG A 152 -3.74 -18.26 -17.43
C ARG A 152 -3.54 -19.62 -18.08
N ARG A 153 -2.83 -20.55 -17.43
CA ARG A 153 -2.30 -21.78 -18.07
C ARG A 153 -2.69 -23.08 -17.38
N GLY A 154 -3.35 -23.01 -16.23
CA GLY A 154 -3.74 -24.18 -15.42
C GLY A 154 -2.63 -24.72 -14.53
N TRP A 155 -2.99 -25.72 -13.70
CA TRP A 155 -2.18 -26.30 -12.66
C TRP A 155 -0.95 -27.06 -13.16
N GLU A 156 -1.15 -27.99 -14.09
CA GLU A 156 -0.10 -28.95 -14.49
C GLU A 156 1.18 -28.30 -15.00
N LYS A 157 1.07 -27.14 -15.65
CA LYS A 157 2.22 -26.42 -16.22
C LYS A 157 2.98 -25.56 -15.21
N ASN A 158 2.54 -25.52 -13.97
CA ASN A 158 3.13 -24.65 -12.94
C ASN A 158 3.74 -25.43 -11.77
N THR A 159 3.57 -26.77 -11.67
CA THR A 159 4.08 -27.58 -10.55
C THR A 159 5.59 -27.41 -10.37
N GLU A 160 6.37 -27.56 -11.45
CA GLU A 160 7.82 -27.35 -11.41
C GLU A 160 8.25 -25.95 -10.92
N ARG A 161 7.43 -24.92 -11.17
CA ARG A 161 7.71 -23.56 -10.71
C ARG A 161 7.48 -23.42 -9.20
N TRP A 162 6.47 -24.10 -8.67
CA TRP A 162 6.21 -24.17 -7.25
C TRP A 162 7.37 -24.85 -6.52
N GLU A 163 7.83 -25.99 -7.03
CA GLU A 163 8.94 -26.73 -6.48
C GLU A 163 10.23 -25.89 -6.48
N ARG A 164 10.56 -25.26 -7.61
CA ARG A 164 11.74 -24.39 -7.72
C ARG A 164 11.70 -23.20 -6.74
N LEU A 165 10.52 -22.60 -6.50
CA LEU A 165 10.41 -21.52 -5.52
C LEU A 165 10.71 -22.04 -4.11
N VAL A 166 10.17 -23.20 -3.74
CA VAL A 166 10.42 -23.82 -2.43
C VAL A 166 11.89 -24.20 -2.27
N GLU A 167 12.53 -24.70 -3.31
CA GLU A 167 13.96 -25.02 -3.30
C GLU A 167 14.86 -23.80 -3.18
N ALA A 168 14.52 -22.71 -3.91
CA ALA A 168 15.29 -21.47 -3.89
C ALA A 168 15.13 -20.69 -2.58
N HIS A 169 13.94 -20.70 -1.99
CA HIS A 169 13.58 -19.89 -0.81
C HIS A 169 12.90 -20.73 0.28
N PRO A 170 13.54 -21.80 0.81
CA PRO A 170 12.87 -22.80 1.65
C PRO A 170 12.31 -22.25 2.97
N THR A 171 12.87 -21.15 3.46
CA THR A 171 12.47 -20.50 4.73
C THR A 171 11.51 -19.34 4.54
N SER A 172 11.17 -18.98 3.30
CA SER A 172 10.30 -17.85 3.01
C SER A 172 8.84 -18.13 3.37
N HIS A 173 8.10 -17.07 3.68
CA HIS A 173 6.65 -17.14 3.86
C HIS A 173 5.96 -17.71 2.61
N ALA A 174 6.39 -17.29 1.42
CA ALA A 174 5.87 -17.78 0.15
C ALA A 174 6.04 -19.31 -0.01
N ALA A 175 7.21 -19.86 0.34
CA ALA A 175 7.43 -21.31 0.34
C ALA A 175 6.52 -22.03 1.34
N GLY A 176 6.34 -21.48 2.54
CA GLY A 176 5.42 -22.00 3.54
C GLY A 176 3.96 -22.05 3.07
N VAL A 177 3.51 -21.03 2.33
CA VAL A 177 2.17 -21.02 1.70
C VAL A 177 2.06 -22.13 0.67
N ILE A 178 3.06 -22.29 -0.21
CA ILE A 178 3.05 -23.34 -1.22
C ILE A 178 3.02 -24.73 -0.59
N GLN A 179 3.90 -25.00 0.36
CA GLN A 179 3.98 -26.30 1.05
C GLN A 179 2.67 -26.66 1.74
N ARG A 180 1.98 -25.67 2.32
CA ARG A 180 0.73 -25.88 3.05
C ARG A 180 -0.48 -26.14 2.17
N PHE A 181 -0.59 -25.45 1.05
CA PHE A 181 -1.84 -25.39 0.28
C PHE A 181 -1.74 -25.99 -1.13
N TRP A 182 -0.53 -26.14 -1.68
CA TRP A 182 -0.35 -26.38 -3.10
C TRP A 182 0.45 -27.62 -3.44
N LEU A 183 1.39 -28.04 -2.60
CA LEU A 183 2.10 -29.30 -2.84
C LEU A 183 1.32 -30.46 -2.24
N PRO A 184 1.20 -31.59 -2.97
CA PRO A 184 0.59 -32.80 -2.42
C PRO A 184 1.42 -33.23 -1.20
N ARG A 185 0.74 -33.41 -0.06
CA ARG A 185 1.39 -34.02 1.12
C ARG A 185 1.81 -35.41 0.74
N PRO A 186 3.06 -35.83 1.01
CA PRO A 186 3.38 -37.25 0.93
C PRO A 186 2.45 -38.00 1.88
N TRP A 187 1.72 -38.96 1.36
CA TRP A 187 0.82 -39.87 2.09
C TRP A 187 1.64 -40.75 3.02
#